data_e4fdff5b3f9d943f42d2f49195056401
#
_entry.id   e4fdff5b3f9d943f42d2f49195056401
#
_cell.length_a   1.000
_cell.length_b   1.000
_cell.length_c   1.000
_cell.angle_alpha   90.00
_cell.angle_beta   90.00
_cell.angle_gamma   90.00
#
_symmetry.space_group_name_H-M   'P 1'
#
loop_
_entity.id
_entity.type
_entity.pdbx_description
1 polymer ?
#
loop_
_entity_poly.entity_id
_entity_poly.type
_entity_poly.pdbx_seq_one_letter_code
_entity_poly.pdbx_strand_id
1 'polypeptide(L)'
;MMSELVLLRHRTLPNLDQLAVYQEHGGFTAFRKVITSLKPEQVVQEVKASGLRGRGGAGFPTGMKWAFLPNNIWPHYVVANGDESEPGTFKDREILESNPFQFLEGVIIACYAVQAQAAYIYLRGEFWQIAQELDRRIEELHAAGLLGDNLFGTPYALRLHTHLGAGAYICGEETALLESIEGKLGQPRLRPPFPAVCGLYGKPTVINNVETLTNLPPIIEHGAVWYHSMGTEKSPGNKIFCLSGSVNRPGNYELPLGTTFRELIFTYGGGIHNGRQIKAIMPAGASSSIIKATEAALDTPMDY
;
A
#
# COMPACT_ATOMS: atom_id res chain seq x y z
N MET A 1 -24.23 7.27 -5.95
CA MET A 1 -23.65 6.03 -6.51
C MET A 1 -22.53 5.62 -5.58
N MET A 2 -22.43 4.33 -5.20
CA MET A 2 -21.24 3.86 -4.48
C MET A 2 -20.06 3.97 -5.44
N SER A 3 -18.93 4.54 -4.99
CA SER A 3 -17.68 4.56 -5.76
C SER A 3 -17.25 3.13 -6.06
N GLU A 4 -16.66 2.91 -7.22
CA GLU A 4 -16.06 1.63 -7.57
C GLU A 4 -14.93 1.31 -6.58
N LEU A 5 -14.96 0.10 -6.00
CA LEU A 5 -13.90 -0.36 -5.10
C LEU A 5 -12.71 -0.83 -5.94
N VAL A 6 -11.54 -0.33 -5.61
CA VAL A 6 -10.26 -0.61 -6.29
C VAL A 6 -9.37 -1.52 -5.42
N LEU A 7 -9.23 -1.14 -4.16
CA LEU A 7 -8.39 -1.82 -3.17
C LEU A 7 -9.14 -2.96 -2.48
N LEU A 8 -10.39 -2.71 -2.13
CA LEU A 8 -11.30 -3.65 -1.50
C LEU A 8 -12.25 -4.28 -2.52
N ARG A 9 -11.84 -4.29 -3.81
CA ARG A 9 -12.59 -5.00 -4.86
C ARG A 9 -12.77 -6.45 -4.45
N HIS A 10 -13.92 -6.99 -4.77
CA HIS A 10 -14.25 -8.36 -4.41
C HIS A 10 -14.35 -8.67 -2.91
N ARG A 11 -14.35 -7.63 -2.04
CA ARG A 11 -14.42 -7.76 -0.57
C ARG A 11 -15.50 -8.72 -0.06
N THR A 12 -16.56 -8.92 -0.83
CA THR A 12 -17.67 -9.82 -0.48
C THR A 12 -17.53 -11.23 -1.04
N LEU A 13 -16.50 -11.49 -1.87
CA LEU A 13 -16.26 -12.82 -2.39
C LEU A 13 -15.69 -13.72 -1.29
N PRO A 14 -16.30 -14.89 -1.06
CA PRO A 14 -15.73 -15.87 -0.14
C PRO A 14 -14.41 -16.41 -0.71
N ASN A 15 -13.45 -16.69 0.16
CA ASN A 15 -12.18 -17.32 -0.18
C ASN A 15 -11.30 -16.52 -1.17
N LEU A 16 -11.42 -15.20 -1.23
CA LEU A 16 -10.57 -14.36 -2.08
C LEU A 16 -9.08 -14.46 -1.70
N ASP A 17 -8.80 -14.94 -0.50
CA ASP A 17 -7.48 -15.27 0.01
C ASP A 17 -6.90 -16.57 -0.57
N GLN A 18 -7.62 -17.29 -1.44
CA GLN A 18 -7.14 -18.45 -2.20
C GLN A 18 -6.67 -18.02 -3.59
N LEU A 19 -5.50 -18.49 -4.01
CA LEU A 19 -4.89 -18.13 -5.30
C LEU A 19 -5.81 -18.42 -6.49
N ALA A 20 -6.46 -19.58 -6.52
CA ALA A 20 -7.36 -19.96 -7.60
C ALA A 20 -8.54 -18.97 -7.72
N VAL A 21 -9.17 -18.59 -6.61
CA VAL A 21 -10.28 -17.64 -6.61
C VAL A 21 -9.81 -16.26 -7.08
N TYR A 22 -8.66 -15.78 -6.62
CA TYR A 22 -8.11 -14.52 -7.09
C TYR A 22 -7.84 -14.55 -8.61
N GLN A 23 -7.27 -15.64 -9.15
CA GLN A 23 -7.01 -15.80 -10.57
C GLN A 23 -8.29 -15.89 -11.41
N GLU A 24 -9.34 -16.58 -10.96
CA GLU A 24 -10.64 -16.63 -11.61
C GLU A 24 -11.28 -15.24 -11.80
N HIS A 25 -10.93 -14.31 -10.91
CA HIS A 25 -11.40 -12.92 -10.95
C HIS A 25 -10.38 -11.93 -11.56
N GLY A 26 -9.49 -12.43 -12.41
CA GLY A 26 -8.54 -11.62 -13.17
C GLY A 26 -7.19 -11.40 -12.48
N GLY A 27 -6.96 -12.00 -11.33
CA GLY A 27 -5.69 -11.88 -10.60
C GLY A 27 -4.48 -12.32 -11.42
N PHE A 28 -3.36 -11.64 -11.21
CA PHE A 28 -2.08 -11.82 -11.94
C PHE A 28 -2.12 -11.53 -13.45
N THR A 29 -3.24 -11.01 -13.99
CA THR A 29 -3.28 -10.55 -15.38
C THR A 29 -2.45 -9.29 -15.59
N ALA A 30 -2.44 -8.39 -14.61
CA ALA A 30 -1.60 -7.20 -14.61
C ALA A 30 -0.11 -7.55 -14.58
N PHE A 31 0.30 -8.46 -13.71
CA PHE A 31 1.69 -8.93 -13.68
C PHE A 31 2.09 -9.64 -14.96
N ARG A 32 1.24 -10.52 -15.52
CA ARG A 32 1.49 -11.15 -16.83
C ARG A 32 1.70 -10.11 -17.93
N LYS A 33 0.81 -9.09 -18.01
CA LYS A 33 0.94 -7.98 -18.97
C LYS A 33 2.28 -7.25 -18.81
N VAL A 34 2.66 -6.96 -17.56
CA VAL A 34 3.91 -6.26 -17.24
C VAL A 34 5.12 -7.05 -17.73
N ILE A 35 5.26 -8.31 -17.34
CA ILE A 35 6.48 -9.08 -17.61
C ILE A 35 6.62 -9.51 -19.07
N THR A 36 5.50 -9.69 -19.80
CA THR A 36 5.52 -10.17 -21.19
C THR A 36 5.46 -9.04 -22.23
N SER A 37 4.97 -7.85 -21.87
CA SER A 37 4.62 -6.82 -22.84
C SER A 37 5.18 -5.43 -22.56
N LEU A 38 5.65 -5.17 -21.33
CA LEU A 38 6.14 -3.85 -20.94
C LEU A 38 7.62 -3.92 -20.51
N LYS A 39 8.36 -2.87 -20.80
CA LYS A 39 9.69 -2.67 -20.22
C LYS A 39 9.54 -2.08 -18.81
N PRO A 40 10.50 -2.31 -17.90
CA PRO A 40 10.50 -1.73 -16.55
C PRO A 40 10.22 -0.22 -16.52
N GLU A 41 10.86 0.54 -17.40
CA GLU A 41 10.70 1.99 -17.49
C GLU A 41 9.29 2.40 -17.88
N GLN A 42 8.60 1.60 -18.70
CA GLN A 42 7.22 1.87 -19.10
C GLN A 42 6.26 1.69 -17.92
N VAL A 43 6.53 0.70 -17.04
CA VAL A 43 5.74 0.51 -15.80
C VAL A 43 5.94 1.70 -14.86
N VAL A 44 7.18 2.18 -14.69
CA VAL A 44 7.47 3.40 -13.90
C VAL A 44 6.73 4.61 -14.47
N GLN A 45 6.70 4.78 -15.80
CA GLN A 45 5.99 5.89 -16.44
C GLN A 45 4.48 5.80 -16.27
N GLU A 46 3.90 4.59 -16.35
CA GLU A 46 2.47 4.36 -16.11
C GLU A 46 2.07 4.74 -14.69
N VAL A 47 2.84 4.28 -13.69
CA VAL A 47 2.63 4.64 -12.28
C VAL A 47 2.82 6.15 -12.04
N LYS A 48 3.77 6.77 -12.73
CA LYS A 48 3.97 8.23 -12.65
C LYS A 48 2.79 8.98 -13.26
N ALA A 49 2.31 8.56 -14.43
CA ALA A 49 1.18 9.17 -15.13
C ALA A 49 -0.15 8.99 -14.37
N SER A 50 -0.31 7.90 -13.60
CA SER A 50 -1.49 7.70 -12.76
C SER A 50 -1.61 8.72 -11.63
N GLY A 51 -0.52 9.39 -11.27
CA GLY A 51 -0.51 10.31 -10.15
C GLY A 51 -0.61 9.62 -8.77
N LEU A 52 -0.43 8.30 -8.69
CA LEU A 52 -0.49 7.56 -7.42
C LEU A 52 0.46 8.17 -6.40
N ARG A 53 -0.11 8.63 -5.29
CA ARG A 53 0.62 9.11 -4.11
C ARG A 53 0.72 8.02 -3.05
N GLY A 54 1.79 8.02 -2.27
CA GLY A 54 1.95 7.10 -1.14
C GLY A 54 0.79 7.16 -0.16
N ARG A 55 0.30 6.00 0.29
CA ARG A 55 -0.85 5.84 1.20
C ARG A 55 -0.43 5.59 2.66
N GLY A 56 0.88 5.61 2.94
CA GLY A 56 1.40 5.36 4.29
C GLY A 56 1.72 6.60 5.12
N GLY A 57 1.43 7.82 4.62
CA GLY A 57 1.74 9.06 5.36
C GLY A 57 1.76 10.27 4.43
N ALA A 58 2.91 10.89 4.21
CA ALA A 58 3.08 12.20 3.55
C ALA A 58 2.66 12.28 2.07
N GLY A 59 2.22 11.19 1.45
CA GLY A 59 1.68 11.24 0.10
C GLY A 59 2.68 11.59 -1.00
N PHE A 60 3.95 11.22 -0.87
CA PHE A 60 4.94 11.46 -1.92
C PHE A 60 4.58 10.66 -3.20
N PRO A 61 4.70 11.26 -4.41
CA PRO A 61 4.34 10.58 -5.65
C PRO A 61 5.17 9.30 -5.87
N THR A 62 4.48 8.15 -6.01
CA THR A 62 5.10 6.82 -6.04
C THR A 62 6.03 6.64 -7.23
N GLY A 63 5.58 6.97 -8.44
CA GLY A 63 6.39 6.84 -9.65
C GLY A 63 7.62 7.75 -9.66
N MET A 64 7.55 8.92 -9.01
CA MET A 64 8.72 9.79 -8.83
C MET A 64 9.74 9.17 -7.86
N LYS A 65 9.27 8.57 -6.76
CA LYS A 65 10.14 7.88 -5.80
C LYS A 65 10.94 6.77 -6.49
N TRP A 66 10.31 6.01 -7.37
CA TRP A 66 10.97 4.94 -8.13
C TRP A 66 12.01 5.46 -9.12
N ALA A 67 11.75 6.61 -9.73
CA ALA A 67 12.66 7.23 -10.69
C ALA A 67 13.97 7.77 -10.07
N PHE A 68 14.06 7.82 -8.73
CA PHE A 68 15.30 8.24 -8.07
C PHE A 68 16.34 7.12 -7.90
N LEU A 69 16.00 5.86 -8.23
CA LEU A 69 16.99 4.79 -8.15
C LEU A 69 18.08 4.99 -9.21
N PRO A 70 19.36 4.87 -8.83
CA PRO A 70 20.46 4.96 -9.77
C PRO A 70 20.54 3.70 -10.64
N ASN A 71 20.75 3.88 -11.94
CA ASN A 71 20.80 2.78 -12.91
C ASN A 71 22.13 2.00 -12.91
N ASN A 72 23.13 2.46 -12.15
CA ASN A 72 24.49 1.93 -12.15
C ASN A 72 24.89 1.30 -10.81
N ILE A 73 23.99 1.20 -9.85
CA ILE A 73 24.26 0.59 -8.53
C ILE A 73 23.26 -0.55 -8.30
N TRP A 74 23.77 -1.74 -8.08
CA TRP A 74 22.97 -2.97 -7.91
C TRP A 74 23.40 -3.73 -6.65
N PRO A 75 22.58 -4.64 -6.10
CA PRO A 75 21.18 -4.88 -6.46
C PRO A 75 20.24 -3.75 -5.99
N HIS A 76 19.02 -3.69 -6.55
CA HIS A 76 17.91 -2.91 -6.02
C HIS A 76 17.06 -3.76 -5.10
N TYR A 77 16.47 -3.14 -4.09
CA TYR A 77 15.50 -3.78 -3.20
C TYR A 77 14.15 -3.05 -3.20
N VAL A 78 13.09 -3.83 -2.99
CA VAL A 78 11.77 -3.30 -2.65
C VAL A 78 11.44 -3.71 -1.23
N VAL A 79 10.91 -2.77 -0.45
CA VAL A 79 10.39 -3.06 0.88
C VAL A 79 8.94 -2.61 0.95
N ALA A 80 8.05 -3.56 1.20
CA ALA A 80 6.65 -3.27 1.52
C ALA A 80 6.56 -2.96 3.01
N ASN A 81 6.13 -1.76 3.34
CA ASN A 81 5.95 -1.32 4.72
C ASN A 81 4.55 -1.65 5.21
N GLY A 82 4.44 -2.69 6.00
CA GLY A 82 3.25 -3.14 6.73
C GLY A 82 3.36 -2.92 8.25
N ASP A 83 4.22 -1.99 8.70
CA ASP A 83 4.23 -1.53 10.09
C ASP A 83 3.08 -0.54 10.32
N GLU A 84 1.88 -1.08 10.47
CA GLU A 84 0.67 -0.30 10.73
C GLU A 84 0.51 -0.06 12.23
N SER A 85 1.31 0.87 12.76
CA SER A 85 1.40 1.13 14.21
C SER A 85 0.77 2.45 14.63
N GLU A 86 0.30 3.30 13.69
CA GLU A 86 -0.42 4.54 14.03
C GLU A 86 -1.77 4.21 14.67
N PRO A 87 -2.05 4.67 15.91
CA PRO A 87 -3.32 4.41 16.57
C PRO A 87 -4.52 4.92 15.76
N GLY A 88 -5.53 4.05 15.58
CA GLY A 88 -6.70 4.34 14.75
C GLY A 88 -6.54 4.00 13.28
N THR A 89 -5.41 3.41 12.88
CA THR A 89 -5.17 2.90 11.52
C THR A 89 -5.24 1.38 11.51
N PHE A 90 -6.07 0.81 10.61
CA PHE A 90 -6.28 -0.65 10.50
C PHE A 90 -6.67 -1.10 9.08
N LYS A 91 -6.25 -0.34 8.08
CA LYS A 91 -6.56 -0.56 6.66
C LYS A 91 -5.64 -1.59 5.99
N ASP A 92 -4.33 -1.55 6.32
CA ASP A 92 -3.35 -2.47 5.75
C ASP A 92 -3.59 -3.89 6.24
N ARG A 93 -3.98 -4.02 7.50
CA ARG A 93 -4.44 -5.29 8.07
C ARG A 93 -5.57 -5.90 7.26
N GLU A 94 -6.62 -5.12 6.94
CA GLU A 94 -7.75 -5.62 6.15
C GLU A 94 -7.32 -6.09 4.76
N ILE A 95 -6.44 -5.35 4.08
CA ILE A 95 -5.89 -5.76 2.79
C ILE A 95 -5.17 -7.10 2.90
N LEU A 96 -4.27 -7.21 3.87
CA LEU A 96 -3.42 -8.40 4.07
C LEU A 96 -4.24 -9.65 4.44
N GLU A 97 -5.34 -9.48 5.17
CA GLU A 97 -6.24 -10.57 5.57
C GLU A 97 -7.24 -10.94 4.47
N SER A 98 -7.82 -9.96 3.76
CA SER A 98 -8.95 -10.19 2.86
C SER A 98 -8.57 -10.30 1.38
N ASN A 99 -7.49 -9.67 0.94
CA ASN A 99 -7.05 -9.66 -0.46
C ASN A 99 -5.51 -9.69 -0.58
N PRO A 100 -4.84 -10.67 0.03
CA PRO A 100 -3.37 -10.73 0.08
C PRO A 100 -2.74 -10.84 -1.31
N PHE A 101 -3.41 -11.49 -2.26
CA PHE A 101 -2.85 -11.69 -3.60
C PHE A 101 -2.81 -10.42 -4.43
N GLN A 102 -3.77 -9.49 -4.29
CA GLN A 102 -3.68 -8.19 -4.96
C GLN A 102 -2.50 -7.38 -4.42
N PHE A 103 -2.25 -7.44 -3.12
CA PHE A 103 -1.07 -6.83 -2.52
C PHE A 103 0.23 -7.48 -3.03
N LEU A 104 0.33 -8.81 -3.01
CA LEU A 104 1.51 -9.54 -3.48
C LEU A 104 1.78 -9.29 -4.97
N GLU A 105 0.74 -9.27 -5.81
CA GLU A 105 0.87 -8.88 -7.22
C GLU A 105 1.41 -7.47 -7.37
N GLY A 106 0.94 -6.53 -6.54
CA GLY A 106 1.47 -5.16 -6.49
C GLY A 106 2.95 -5.11 -6.10
N VAL A 107 3.38 -5.90 -5.11
CA VAL A 107 4.80 -6.02 -4.73
C VAL A 107 5.63 -6.53 -5.92
N ILE A 108 5.15 -7.58 -6.60
CA ILE A 108 5.84 -8.18 -7.75
C ILE A 108 5.97 -7.18 -8.90
N ILE A 109 4.90 -6.44 -9.22
CA ILE A 109 4.91 -5.38 -10.25
C ILE A 109 5.93 -4.29 -9.89
N ALA A 110 5.97 -3.85 -8.64
CA ALA A 110 6.95 -2.87 -8.18
C ALA A 110 8.38 -3.39 -8.33
N CYS A 111 8.64 -4.66 -7.97
CA CYS A 111 9.94 -5.28 -8.14
C CYS A 111 10.38 -5.31 -9.60
N TYR A 112 9.49 -5.71 -10.51
CA TYR A 112 9.80 -5.70 -11.93
C TYR A 112 10.11 -4.28 -12.43
N ALA A 113 9.29 -3.29 -12.05
CA ALA A 113 9.46 -1.90 -12.48
C ALA A 113 10.83 -1.31 -12.09
N VAL A 114 11.33 -1.66 -10.91
CA VAL A 114 12.64 -1.19 -10.42
C VAL A 114 13.75 -2.23 -10.59
N GLN A 115 13.46 -3.34 -11.28
CA GLN A 115 14.39 -4.44 -11.53
C GLN A 115 15.01 -5.04 -10.26
N ALA A 116 14.24 -5.06 -9.17
CA ALA A 116 14.66 -5.73 -7.95
C ALA A 116 14.45 -7.24 -8.06
N GLN A 117 15.40 -8.03 -7.54
CA GLN A 117 15.33 -9.49 -7.51
C GLN A 117 14.97 -10.05 -6.12
N ALA A 118 14.88 -9.16 -5.13
CA ALA A 118 14.44 -9.50 -3.79
C ALA A 118 13.57 -8.38 -3.21
N ALA A 119 12.51 -8.75 -2.50
CA ALA A 119 11.71 -7.83 -1.73
C ALA A 119 11.44 -8.37 -0.32
N TYR A 120 11.29 -7.44 0.60
CA TYR A 120 10.94 -7.72 1.98
C TYR A 120 9.56 -7.11 2.30
N ILE A 121 8.70 -7.91 2.91
CA ILE A 121 7.41 -7.47 3.44
C ILE A 121 7.60 -7.30 4.94
N TYR A 122 7.81 -6.07 5.38
CA TYR A 122 7.98 -5.75 6.79
C TYR A 122 6.64 -5.59 7.47
N LEU A 123 6.41 -6.34 8.52
CA LEU A 123 5.18 -6.36 9.30
C LEU A 123 5.47 -6.03 10.76
N ARG A 124 4.55 -5.32 11.41
CA ARG A 124 4.64 -5.13 12.86
C ARG A 124 4.57 -6.48 13.60
N GLY A 125 5.20 -6.55 14.76
CA GLY A 125 5.31 -7.82 15.52
C GLY A 125 3.96 -8.46 15.86
N GLU A 126 2.91 -7.67 16.04
CA GLU A 126 1.56 -8.14 16.34
C GLU A 126 0.87 -8.83 15.15
N PHE A 127 1.41 -8.68 13.94
CA PHE A 127 0.89 -9.32 12.71
C PHE A 127 1.52 -10.70 12.45
N TRP A 128 1.96 -11.41 13.47
CA TRP A 128 2.63 -12.71 13.32
C TRP A 128 1.77 -13.75 12.58
N GLN A 129 0.45 -13.77 12.80
CA GLN A 129 -0.47 -14.66 12.07
C GLN A 129 -0.54 -14.29 10.59
N ILE A 130 -0.65 -12.99 10.28
CA ILE A 130 -0.64 -12.48 8.91
C ILE A 130 0.69 -12.83 8.22
N ALA A 131 1.81 -12.74 8.92
CA ALA A 131 3.11 -13.13 8.38
C ALA A 131 3.14 -14.60 7.97
N GLN A 132 2.66 -15.50 8.84
CA GLN A 132 2.58 -16.95 8.54
C GLN A 132 1.65 -17.22 7.33
N GLU A 133 0.52 -16.50 7.22
CA GLU A 133 -0.37 -16.62 6.07
C GLU A 133 0.32 -16.12 4.79
N LEU A 134 1.00 -14.98 4.84
CA LEU A 134 1.73 -14.47 3.69
C LEU A 134 2.86 -15.41 3.25
N ASP A 135 3.58 -16.01 4.18
CA ASP A 135 4.62 -17.02 3.85
C ASP A 135 4.00 -18.20 3.09
N ARG A 136 2.84 -18.70 3.51
CA ARG A 136 2.12 -19.75 2.77
C ARG A 136 1.69 -19.28 1.37
N ARG A 137 1.18 -18.04 1.24
CA ARG A 137 0.81 -17.49 -0.08
C ARG A 137 2.03 -17.29 -0.98
N ILE A 138 3.17 -16.91 -0.43
CA ILE A 138 4.44 -16.84 -1.18
C ILE A 138 4.86 -18.22 -1.68
N GLU A 139 4.72 -19.26 -0.87
CA GLU A 139 4.97 -20.65 -1.30
C GLU A 139 3.99 -21.09 -2.39
N GLU A 140 2.70 -20.75 -2.29
CA GLU A 140 1.70 -21.00 -3.35
C GLU A 140 2.10 -20.30 -4.66
N LEU A 141 2.59 -19.06 -4.61
CA LEU A 141 3.06 -18.33 -5.80
C LEU A 141 4.30 -18.98 -6.42
N HIS A 142 5.22 -19.50 -5.60
CA HIS A 142 6.36 -20.28 -6.10
C HIS A 142 5.90 -21.56 -6.80
N ALA A 143 4.97 -22.32 -6.20
CA ALA A 143 4.42 -23.55 -6.78
C ALA A 143 3.66 -23.28 -8.09
N ALA A 144 3.02 -22.12 -8.21
CA ALA A 144 2.31 -21.68 -9.42
C ALA A 144 3.22 -21.04 -10.51
N GLY A 145 4.53 -20.94 -10.28
CA GLY A 145 5.47 -20.31 -11.21
C GLY A 145 5.30 -18.79 -11.35
N LEU A 146 4.69 -18.16 -10.37
CA LEU A 146 4.52 -16.70 -10.31
C LEU A 146 5.64 -16.01 -9.52
N LEU A 147 6.45 -16.78 -8.83
CA LEU A 147 7.71 -16.39 -8.16
C LEU A 147 8.80 -17.42 -8.47
N GLY A 148 10.05 -17.04 -8.36
CA GLY A 148 11.20 -17.91 -8.62
C GLY A 148 12.07 -17.43 -9.76
N ASP A 149 12.64 -18.36 -10.50
CA ASP A 149 13.56 -18.09 -11.60
C ASP A 149 12.83 -18.17 -12.95
N ASN A 150 13.35 -17.45 -13.95
CA ASN A 150 12.87 -17.49 -15.33
C ASN A 150 11.35 -17.26 -15.48
N LEU A 151 10.82 -16.28 -14.77
CA LEU A 151 9.39 -15.98 -14.71
C LEU A 151 8.83 -15.72 -16.13
N PHE A 152 7.78 -16.43 -16.50
CA PHE A 152 7.15 -16.38 -17.84
C PHE A 152 8.14 -16.54 -19.01
N GLY A 153 9.22 -17.34 -18.82
CA GLY A 153 10.24 -17.56 -19.82
C GLY A 153 11.21 -16.41 -20.05
N THR A 154 11.18 -15.40 -19.20
CA THR A 154 12.16 -14.28 -19.18
C THR A 154 13.33 -14.62 -18.25
N PRO A 155 14.47 -13.93 -18.35
CA PRO A 155 15.56 -14.10 -17.39
C PRO A 155 15.28 -13.48 -16.01
N TYR A 156 14.12 -12.89 -15.80
CA TYR A 156 13.77 -12.24 -14.53
C TYR A 156 13.53 -13.28 -13.44
N ALA A 157 14.13 -13.03 -12.29
CA ALA A 157 13.97 -13.85 -11.08
C ALA A 157 13.55 -12.97 -9.90
N LEU A 158 12.67 -13.47 -9.04
CA LEU A 158 12.20 -12.73 -7.88
C LEU A 158 12.00 -13.64 -6.67
N ARG A 159 12.45 -13.16 -5.51
CA ARG A 159 12.23 -13.75 -4.18
C ARG A 159 11.51 -12.74 -3.29
N LEU A 160 10.50 -13.19 -2.58
CA LEU A 160 9.81 -12.41 -1.55
C LEU A 160 10.09 -13.01 -0.18
N HIS A 161 10.27 -12.16 0.82
CA HIS A 161 10.54 -12.55 2.20
C HIS A 161 9.65 -11.72 3.13
N THR A 162 9.00 -12.34 4.11
CA THR A 162 8.40 -11.62 5.21
C THR A 162 9.45 -11.30 6.27
N HIS A 163 9.25 -10.20 7.00
CA HIS A 163 10.08 -9.84 8.15
C HIS A 163 9.18 -9.27 9.24
N LEU A 164 9.21 -9.89 10.41
CA LEU A 164 8.47 -9.41 11.59
C LEU A 164 9.32 -8.44 12.39
N GLY A 165 8.81 -7.24 12.61
CA GLY A 165 9.35 -6.29 13.57
C GLY A 165 9.05 -6.69 15.01
N ALA A 166 9.59 -5.94 15.96
CA ALA A 166 9.41 -6.17 17.39
C ALA A 166 8.31 -5.28 18.03
N GLY A 167 7.40 -4.69 17.23
CA GLY A 167 6.28 -3.88 17.72
C GLY A 167 6.61 -2.42 18.07
N ALA A 168 7.75 -1.90 17.62
CA ALA A 168 8.10 -0.50 17.84
C ALA A 168 7.48 0.41 16.76
N TYR A 169 6.65 1.40 17.16
CA TYR A 169 6.02 2.39 16.29
C TYR A 169 7.02 3.06 15.32
N ILE A 170 8.21 3.41 15.81
CA ILE A 170 9.22 4.09 15.00
C ILE A 170 9.71 3.28 13.81
N CYS A 171 9.55 1.95 13.82
CA CYS A 171 9.92 1.08 12.70
C CYS A 171 8.98 1.23 11.48
N GLY A 172 7.89 2.00 11.59
CA GLY A 172 7.11 2.49 10.45
C GLY A 172 7.81 3.59 9.66
N GLU A 173 8.77 4.30 10.26
CA GLU A 173 9.65 5.24 9.55
C GLU A 173 10.60 4.45 8.64
N GLU A 174 10.73 4.89 7.37
CA GLU A 174 11.37 4.07 6.33
C GLU A 174 12.82 3.68 6.64
N THR A 175 13.61 4.51 7.32
CA THR A 175 15.01 4.20 7.64
C THR A 175 15.16 3.39 8.92
N ALA A 176 14.31 3.59 9.92
CA ALA A 176 14.24 2.74 11.12
C ALA A 176 13.82 1.32 10.76
N LEU A 177 12.88 1.18 9.82
CA LEU A 177 12.47 -0.10 9.24
C LEU A 177 13.67 -0.82 8.61
N LEU A 178 14.50 -0.12 7.82
CA LEU A 178 15.71 -0.71 7.23
C LEU A 178 16.71 -1.19 8.29
N GLU A 179 16.96 -0.37 9.34
CA GLU A 179 17.82 -0.78 10.47
C GLU A 179 17.28 -2.05 11.13
N SER A 180 15.95 -2.16 11.30
CA SER A 180 15.30 -3.35 11.87
C SER A 180 15.49 -4.58 10.99
N ILE A 181 15.31 -4.50 9.67
CA ILE A 181 15.57 -5.62 8.75
C ILE A 181 17.03 -6.05 8.80
N GLU A 182 17.96 -5.10 8.94
CA GLU A 182 19.40 -5.36 9.05
C GLU A 182 19.81 -5.96 10.42
N GLY A 183 18.86 -6.22 11.33
CA GLY A 183 19.11 -6.78 12.66
C GLY A 183 19.71 -5.80 13.65
N LYS A 184 19.59 -4.51 13.39
CA LYS A 184 20.05 -3.43 14.26
C LYS A 184 18.92 -2.86 15.09
N LEU A 185 19.25 -1.94 16.02
CA LEU A 185 18.25 -1.15 16.71
C LEU A 185 17.47 -0.30 15.69
N GLY A 186 16.13 -0.46 15.69
CA GLY A 186 15.24 0.28 14.79
C GLY A 186 15.17 1.75 15.14
N GLN A 187 16.11 2.54 14.65
CA GLN A 187 16.13 3.99 14.81
C GLN A 187 16.39 4.68 13.47
N PRO A 188 15.82 5.89 13.23
CA PRO A 188 15.99 6.58 11.96
C PRO A 188 17.45 6.91 11.62
N ARG A 189 17.80 6.82 10.33
CA ARG A 189 19.09 7.28 9.81
C ARG A 189 19.03 8.78 9.50
N LEU A 190 20.19 9.43 9.58
CA LEU A 190 20.33 10.78 9.04
C LEU A 190 20.16 10.78 7.51
N ARG A 191 19.45 11.75 6.99
CA ARG A 191 19.26 11.98 5.55
C ARG A 191 19.79 13.35 5.13
N PRO A 192 20.46 13.52 3.97
CA PRO A 192 20.86 12.50 3.01
C PRO A 192 21.96 11.57 3.53
N PRO A 193 22.15 10.37 2.93
CA PRO A 193 21.50 9.86 1.72
C PRO A 193 20.07 9.32 1.97
N PHE A 194 19.21 9.43 0.96
CA PHE A 194 17.87 8.82 0.97
C PHE A 194 17.93 7.33 0.62
N PRO A 195 16.96 6.51 1.05
CA PRO A 195 16.93 5.08 0.77
C PRO A 195 17.03 4.70 -0.72
N ALA A 196 16.47 5.54 -1.60
CA ALA A 196 16.60 5.33 -3.04
C ALA A 196 18.06 5.29 -3.53
N VAL A 197 18.99 5.89 -2.80
CA VAL A 197 20.43 5.89 -3.11
C VAL A 197 21.19 4.92 -2.21
N CYS A 198 20.88 4.91 -0.91
CA CYS A 198 21.57 4.08 0.09
C CYS A 198 20.56 3.59 1.14
N GLY A 199 19.88 2.50 0.82
CA GLY A 199 18.84 1.88 1.64
C GLY A 199 19.30 0.60 2.32
N LEU A 200 18.57 -0.50 2.08
CA LEU A 200 18.80 -1.81 2.67
C LEU A 200 20.20 -2.34 2.28
N TYR A 201 20.97 -2.76 3.29
CA TYR A 201 22.35 -3.23 3.09
C TYR A 201 23.23 -2.24 2.29
N GLY A 202 22.95 -0.95 2.41
CA GLY A 202 23.67 0.11 1.68
C GLY A 202 23.34 0.16 0.18
N LYS A 203 22.29 -0.47 -0.29
CA LYS A 203 21.90 -0.55 -1.70
C LYS A 203 20.63 0.27 -1.98
N PRO A 204 20.43 0.71 -3.24
CA PRO A 204 19.22 1.44 -3.62
C PRO A 204 17.96 0.67 -3.27
N THR A 205 17.03 1.32 -2.56
CA THR A 205 15.84 0.66 -2.02
C THR A 205 14.61 1.54 -2.19
N VAL A 206 13.56 0.95 -2.73
CA VAL A 206 12.21 1.53 -2.75
C VAL A 206 11.42 0.99 -1.58
N ILE A 207 10.82 1.89 -0.80
CA ILE A 207 9.94 1.53 0.32
C ILE A 207 8.56 2.11 0.02
N ASN A 208 7.54 1.26 -0.01
CA ASN A 208 6.15 1.66 -0.20
C ASN A 208 5.23 0.97 0.82
N ASN A 209 4.21 1.68 1.26
CA ASN A 209 3.18 1.13 2.14
C ASN A 209 2.33 0.06 1.42
N VAL A 210 1.72 -0.86 2.18
CA VAL A 210 0.85 -1.94 1.69
C VAL A 210 -0.25 -1.41 0.78
N GLU A 211 -1.05 -0.44 1.23
CA GLU A 211 -2.14 0.14 0.43
C GLU A 211 -1.62 0.77 -0.86
N THR A 212 -0.44 1.39 -0.84
CA THR A 212 0.17 1.96 -2.06
C THR A 212 0.44 0.88 -3.11
N LEU A 213 1.05 -0.23 -2.72
CA LEU A 213 1.38 -1.33 -3.62
C LEU A 213 0.14 -2.03 -4.16
N THR A 214 -0.91 -2.15 -3.35
CA THR A 214 -2.20 -2.76 -3.75
C THR A 214 -2.91 -1.99 -4.86
N ASN A 215 -2.58 -0.71 -5.10
CA ASN A 215 -3.09 0.08 -6.22
C ASN A 215 -2.47 -0.30 -7.58
N LEU A 216 -1.32 -0.97 -7.60
CA LEU A 216 -0.57 -1.19 -8.85
C LEU A 216 -1.29 -2.12 -9.84
N PRO A 217 -1.82 -3.28 -9.45
CA PRO A 217 -2.53 -4.15 -10.38
C PRO A 217 -3.66 -3.42 -11.12
N PRO A 218 -4.63 -2.76 -10.48
CA PRO A 218 -5.68 -2.04 -11.17
C PRO A 218 -5.18 -0.87 -12.04
N ILE A 219 -4.11 -0.18 -11.63
CA ILE A 219 -3.50 0.85 -12.48
C ILE A 219 -2.96 0.24 -13.79
N ILE A 220 -2.29 -0.90 -13.72
CA ILE A 220 -1.76 -1.59 -14.90
C ILE A 220 -2.88 -2.18 -15.77
N GLU A 221 -3.95 -2.68 -15.15
CA GLU A 221 -5.11 -3.24 -15.84
C GLU A 221 -5.84 -2.17 -16.66
N HIS A 222 -6.24 -1.08 -16.02
CA HIS A 222 -7.14 -0.07 -16.57
C HIS A 222 -6.43 1.17 -17.13
N GLY A 223 -5.17 1.36 -16.77
CA GLY A 223 -4.34 2.47 -17.23
C GLY A 223 -4.38 3.71 -16.32
N ALA A 224 -3.35 4.54 -16.49
CA ALA A 224 -3.14 5.74 -15.69
C ALA A 224 -4.30 6.76 -15.79
N VAL A 225 -4.88 6.91 -16.98
CA VAL A 225 -5.98 7.86 -17.22
C VAL A 225 -7.22 7.48 -16.40
N TRP A 226 -7.56 6.19 -16.37
CA TRP A 226 -8.66 5.68 -15.54
C TRP A 226 -8.42 5.98 -14.05
N TYR A 227 -7.23 5.69 -13.55
CA TYR A 227 -6.91 5.94 -12.15
C TYR A 227 -6.93 7.43 -11.80
N HIS A 228 -6.42 8.26 -12.71
CA HIS A 228 -6.39 9.72 -12.55
C HIS A 228 -7.79 10.37 -12.58
N SER A 229 -8.79 9.67 -13.13
CA SER A 229 -10.18 10.16 -13.15
C SER A 229 -10.89 10.07 -11.79
N MET A 230 -10.31 9.36 -10.82
CA MET A 230 -10.81 9.25 -9.46
C MET A 230 -10.06 10.20 -8.53
N GLY A 231 -10.71 10.65 -7.46
CA GLY A 231 -10.08 11.53 -6.46
C GLY A 231 -10.04 12.98 -6.89
N THR A 232 -9.00 13.70 -6.48
CA THR A 232 -8.77 15.11 -6.84
C THR A 232 -7.68 15.22 -7.91
N GLU A 233 -7.63 16.38 -8.60
CA GLU A 233 -6.58 16.67 -9.59
C GLU A 233 -5.15 16.50 -9.02
N LYS A 234 -4.95 16.88 -7.75
CA LYS A 234 -3.64 16.81 -7.08
C LYS A 234 -3.38 15.45 -6.40
N SER A 235 -4.42 14.71 -6.12
CA SER A 235 -4.35 13.43 -5.40
C SER A 235 -5.34 12.43 -6.01
N PRO A 236 -4.97 11.83 -7.15
CA PRO A 236 -5.81 10.84 -7.84
C PRO A 236 -6.02 9.55 -7.04
N GLY A 237 -7.09 8.87 -7.39
CA GLY A 237 -7.42 7.54 -6.91
C GLY A 237 -8.22 7.53 -5.60
N ASN A 238 -8.50 6.31 -5.17
CA ASN A 238 -9.15 6.03 -3.90
C ASN A 238 -8.13 5.94 -2.76
N LYS A 239 -8.67 6.03 -1.54
CA LYS A 239 -7.94 5.75 -0.29
C LYS A 239 -8.87 5.02 0.66
N ILE A 240 -8.31 4.15 1.50
CA ILE A 240 -9.06 3.54 2.60
C ILE A 240 -8.98 4.46 3.80
N PHE A 241 -10.14 4.94 4.24
CA PHE A 241 -10.28 5.78 5.44
C PHE A 241 -10.71 4.90 6.62
N CYS A 242 -9.88 4.85 7.66
CA CYS A 242 -10.19 4.17 8.90
C CYS A 242 -11.07 5.07 9.77
N LEU A 243 -12.33 4.73 9.94
CA LEU A 243 -13.26 5.49 10.77
C LEU A 243 -13.49 4.76 12.08
N SER A 244 -13.20 5.44 13.20
CA SER A 244 -13.39 4.90 14.54
C SER A 244 -13.87 5.98 15.51
N GLY A 245 -14.14 5.60 16.76
CA GLY A 245 -14.63 6.50 17.79
C GLY A 245 -16.15 6.45 17.95
N SER A 246 -16.78 7.60 18.28
CA SER A 246 -18.20 7.65 18.65
C SER A 246 -19.15 7.70 17.43
N VAL A 247 -18.88 6.90 16.42
CA VAL A 247 -19.71 6.78 15.21
C VAL A 247 -20.58 5.52 15.24
N ASN A 248 -21.70 5.54 14.54
CA ASN A 248 -22.65 4.41 14.53
C ASN A 248 -22.08 3.20 13.76
N ARG A 249 -21.30 3.43 12.72
CA ARG A 249 -20.71 2.38 11.88
C ARG A 249 -19.20 2.64 11.73
N PRO A 250 -18.38 2.22 12.70
CA PRO A 250 -16.93 2.25 12.55
C PRO A 250 -16.48 1.21 11.52
N GLY A 251 -15.34 1.46 10.83
CA GLY A 251 -14.80 0.52 9.85
C GLY A 251 -13.88 1.19 8.83
N ASN A 252 -13.44 0.42 7.86
CA ASN A 252 -12.67 0.88 6.72
C ASN A 252 -13.59 1.21 5.55
N TYR A 253 -13.43 2.40 4.99
CA TYR A 253 -14.20 2.91 3.87
C TYR A 253 -13.27 3.31 2.74
N GLU A 254 -13.32 2.58 1.64
CA GLU A 254 -12.61 2.98 0.42
C GLU A 254 -13.43 4.03 -0.32
N LEU A 255 -12.89 5.24 -0.41
CA LEU A 255 -13.54 6.40 -1.02
C LEU A 255 -12.53 7.19 -1.85
N PRO A 256 -12.99 7.95 -2.86
CA PRO A 256 -12.12 8.87 -3.59
C PRO A 256 -11.51 9.91 -2.64
N LEU A 257 -10.24 10.26 -2.86
CA LEU A 257 -9.65 11.44 -2.22
C LEU A 257 -10.48 12.68 -2.59
N GLY A 258 -10.64 13.61 -1.65
CA GLY A 258 -11.56 14.74 -1.78
C GLY A 258 -12.94 14.52 -1.15
N THR A 259 -13.28 13.28 -0.74
CA THR A 259 -14.47 13.03 0.10
C THR A 259 -14.34 13.84 1.39
N THR A 260 -15.44 14.48 1.83
CA THR A 260 -15.41 15.33 3.03
C THR A 260 -15.51 14.52 4.32
N PHE A 261 -15.08 15.11 5.45
CA PHE A 261 -15.32 14.50 6.76
C PHE A 261 -16.82 14.31 7.04
N ARG A 262 -17.67 15.24 6.57
CA ARG A 262 -19.11 15.12 6.69
C ARG A 262 -19.65 13.86 6.02
N GLU A 263 -19.26 13.63 4.77
CA GLU A 263 -19.68 12.43 4.03
C GLU A 263 -19.19 11.16 4.71
N LEU A 264 -17.90 11.09 5.10
CA LEU A 264 -17.35 9.93 5.78
C LEU A 264 -18.11 9.64 7.09
N ILE A 265 -18.30 10.65 7.94
CA ILE A 265 -18.87 10.47 9.28
C ILE A 265 -20.38 10.20 9.22
N PHE A 266 -21.13 10.99 8.45
CA PHE A 266 -22.60 10.95 8.50
C PHE A 266 -23.21 10.01 7.45
N THR A 267 -22.68 10.02 6.22
CA THR A 267 -23.25 9.16 5.16
C THR A 267 -22.75 7.73 5.32
N TYR A 268 -21.43 7.54 5.39
CA TYR A 268 -20.84 6.20 5.49
C TYR A 268 -20.84 5.69 6.93
N GLY A 269 -20.39 6.49 7.89
CA GLY A 269 -20.31 6.16 9.32
C GLY A 269 -21.65 6.18 10.05
N GLY A 270 -22.72 6.65 9.40
CA GLY A 270 -24.08 6.66 9.97
C GLY A 270 -24.31 7.67 11.10
N GLY A 271 -23.43 8.68 11.22
CA GLY A 271 -23.49 9.74 12.24
C GLY A 271 -22.97 9.30 13.60
N ILE A 272 -23.19 10.15 14.60
CA ILE A 272 -22.67 9.98 15.94
C ILE A 272 -23.64 9.18 16.81
N HIS A 273 -23.12 8.33 17.69
CA HIS A 273 -23.91 7.52 18.64
C HIS A 273 -24.91 8.35 19.41
N ASN A 274 -26.13 7.82 19.55
CA ASN A 274 -27.21 8.41 20.33
C ASN A 274 -27.60 9.83 19.90
N GLY A 275 -27.39 10.19 18.62
CA GLY A 275 -27.72 11.51 18.10
C GLY A 275 -26.95 12.68 18.73
N ARG A 276 -25.82 12.40 19.37
CA ARG A 276 -24.98 13.44 19.96
C ARG A 276 -24.34 14.30 18.88
N GLN A 277 -23.96 15.51 19.28
CA GLN A 277 -23.16 16.39 18.41
C GLN A 277 -21.70 15.94 18.41
N ILE A 278 -21.06 15.97 17.24
CA ILE A 278 -19.63 15.76 17.10
C ILE A 278 -18.86 16.93 17.73
N LYS A 279 -17.85 16.64 18.54
CA LYS A 279 -17.04 17.66 19.23
C LYS A 279 -15.73 17.94 18.51
N ALA A 280 -15.06 16.88 18.08
CA ALA A 280 -13.73 16.96 17.47
C ALA A 280 -13.47 15.78 16.54
N ILE A 281 -12.53 15.95 15.63
CA ILE A 281 -12.03 14.96 14.68
C ILE A 281 -10.52 14.86 14.85
N MET A 282 -9.99 13.64 14.81
CA MET A 282 -8.56 13.35 14.71
C MET A 282 -8.30 12.82 13.28
N PRO A 283 -7.85 13.66 12.33
CA PRO A 283 -7.94 13.36 10.90
C PRO A 283 -6.89 12.36 10.40
N ALA A 284 -5.75 12.26 11.06
CA ALA A 284 -4.63 11.43 10.58
C ALA A 284 -3.97 10.66 11.73
N GLY A 285 -4.78 10.14 12.65
CA GLY A 285 -4.31 9.38 13.81
C GLY A 285 -3.79 10.26 14.95
N ALA A 286 -3.20 9.63 15.95
CA ALA A 286 -2.76 10.28 17.18
C ALA A 286 -1.59 11.26 16.99
N SER A 287 -0.85 11.11 15.88
CA SER A 287 0.26 11.99 15.50
C SER A 287 -0.18 13.33 14.87
N SER A 288 -1.49 13.49 14.61
CA SER A 288 -2.04 14.70 14.00
C SER A 288 -2.72 15.63 15.02
N SER A 289 -2.93 16.89 14.61
CA SER A 289 -3.69 17.86 15.41
C SER A 289 -5.17 17.49 15.47
N ILE A 290 -5.78 17.63 16.66
CA ILE A 290 -7.23 17.49 16.82
C ILE A 290 -7.91 18.73 16.25
N ILE A 291 -8.91 18.50 15.37
CA ILE A 291 -9.71 19.56 14.76
C ILE A 291 -11.04 19.66 15.48
N LYS A 292 -11.43 20.88 15.88
CA LYS A 292 -12.78 21.16 16.40
C LYS A 292 -13.78 20.95 15.27
N ALA A 293 -14.83 20.18 15.51
CA ALA A 293 -15.83 19.88 14.50
C ALA A 293 -16.80 21.05 14.30
N THR A 294 -16.35 22.04 13.53
CA THR A 294 -17.21 23.12 13.00
C THR A 294 -17.82 22.70 11.66
N GLU A 295 -18.86 23.39 11.20
CA GLU A 295 -19.45 23.16 9.87
C GLU A 295 -18.38 23.22 8.78
N ALA A 296 -17.53 24.26 8.79
CA ALA A 296 -16.45 24.39 7.82
C ALA A 296 -15.42 23.25 7.91
N ALA A 297 -15.09 22.76 9.10
CA ALA A 297 -14.18 21.63 9.27
C ALA A 297 -14.79 20.32 8.75
N LEU A 298 -16.11 20.12 8.95
CA LEU A 298 -16.80 18.94 8.43
C LEU A 298 -16.85 18.92 6.89
N ASP A 299 -16.93 20.08 6.26
CA ASP A 299 -16.97 20.20 4.79
C ASP A 299 -15.57 20.25 4.14
N THR A 300 -14.51 20.13 4.95
CA THR A 300 -13.14 20.03 4.43
C THR A 300 -12.95 18.71 3.68
N PRO A 301 -12.47 18.76 2.43
CA PRO A 301 -12.09 17.57 1.68
C PRO A 301 -10.89 16.87 2.32
N MET A 302 -10.95 15.54 2.42
CA MET A 302 -9.82 14.72 2.88
C MET A 302 -8.85 14.51 1.73
N ASP A 303 -7.73 15.23 1.75
CA ASP A 303 -6.68 15.21 0.73
C ASP A 303 -5.29 15.33 1.41
N TYR A 304 -4.20 15.37 0.62
CA TYR A 304 -2.82 15.57 1.10
C TYR A 304 -2.42 17.04 1.15
#